data_6dc8ae51ec81738b87c3eb0df6d816f8
#
_entry.id   6dc8ae51ec81738b87c3eb0df6d816f8
#
_cell.length_a   1.000
_cell.length_b   1.000
_cell.length_c   1.000
_cell.angle_alpha   90.00
_cell.angle_beta   90.00
_cell.angle_gamma   90.00
#
_symmetry.space_group_name_H-M   'P 1'
#
loop_
_entity.id
_entity.type
_entity.pdbx_description
1 polymer ?
#
loop_
_entity_poly.entity_id
_entity_poly.type
_entity_poly.pdbx_seq_one_letter_code
_entity_poly.pdbx_strand_id
1 'polypeptide(L)'
;RIPGIGNPPAPGRYYASPALQHLIESTPSDELGDRFGTFAGTIDDAALPGPDSLVVVTGATEAELRQTGRAFLVSDFTTNPYGGSAAAYNTVLSIGAIAVFFPVLLLISIVTSLGAAQRRERFATLRLIGASPQVVSRIAAAETAVPSLIGATLGVVLALVLKPAAAQIPVNGTRMYAADLTTGWVAAVVVVAVVVTASALVAGHRTARAGIGPLGVTRAVHEKTPTGWRTLPLLAGLAAMVTAVLMIRILEVRHWLESPLLILGFLLILVGIVVIGPWLTRLVSRIGLRRARSAAGVIAASRIQQTPVATFRSVSGLVIAVFVVSVFAGGSSIIESTEAPAAQPGLLQPTSLHATV
;
A
#
# COMPACT_ATOMS: atom_id res chain seq x y z
N ARG A 1 -20.86 0.15 -25.68
CA ARG A 1 -19.98 -0.68 -26.53
C ARG A 1 -18.94 -1.34 -25.64
N ILE A 2 -18.68 -2.63 -25.87
CA ILE A 2 -17.59 -3.32 -25.17
C ILE A 2 -16.27 -2.75 -25.71
N PRO A 3 -15.35 -2.30 -24.85
CA PRO A 3 -14.03 -1.85 -25.29
C PRO A 3 -13.33 -2.95 -26.13
N GLY A 4 -12.83 -2.59 -27.31
CA GLY A 4 -12.15 -3.52 -28.21
C GLY A 4 -13.07 -4.34 -29.13
N ILE A 5 -14.39 -4.32 -28.93
CA ILE A 5 -15.34 -4.99 -29.82
C ILE A 5 -16.18 -3.95 -30.55
N GLY A 6 -15.99 -3.80 -31.86
CA GLY A 6 -16.69 -2.80 -32.66
C GLY A 6 -18.20 -3.04 -32.76
N ASN A 7 -18.62 -4.30 -32.94
CA ASN A 7 -20.01 -4.73 -33.00
C ASN A 7 -20.21 -5.96 -32.11
N PRO A 8 -21.38 -6.10 -31.44
CA PRO A 8 -21.69 -7.31 -30.70
C PRO A 8 -21.64 -8.52 -31.65
N PRO A 9 -21.19 -9.70 -31.18
CA PRO A 9 -21.14 -10.89 -32.03
C PRO A 9 -22.52 -11.32 -32.46
N ALA A 10 -22.65 -11.75 -33.71
CA ALA A 10 -23.87 -12.37 -34.20
C ALA A 10 -24.13 -13.71 -33.49
N PRO A 11 -25.38 -14.19 -33.40
CA PRO A 11 -25.68 -15.49 -32.82
C PRO A 11 -24.82 -16.60 -33.41
N GLY A 12 -24.27 -17.47 -32.58
CA GLY A 12 -23.36 -18.55 -32.97
C GLY A 12 -21.93 -18.11 -33.29
N ARG A 13 -21.57 -16.83 -33.05
CA ARG A 13 -20.21 -16.32 -33.17
C ARG A 13 -19.69 -15.84 -31.81
N TYR A 14 -18.35 -15.87 -31.64
CA TYR A 14 -17.72 -15.43 -30.39
C TYR A 14 -16.47 -14.62 -30.62
N TYR A 15 -16.20 -13.73 -29.67
CA TYR A 15 -14.91 -13.08 -29.45
C TYR A 15 -14.25 -13.71 -28.22
N ALA A 16 -12.96 -13.94 -28.29
CA ALA A 16 -12.21 -14.52 -27.18
C ALA A 16 -11.01 -13.66 -26.79
N SER A 17 -10.61 -13.76 -25.54
CA SER A 17 -9.29 -13.26 -25.14
C SER A 17 -8.18 -14.02 -25.84
N PRO A 18 -6.99 -13.42 -26.09
CA PRO A 18 -5.88 -14.12 -26.73
C PRO A 18 -5.52 -15.43 -26.02
N ALA A 19 -5.51 -15.45 -24.68
CA ALA A 19 -5.24 -16.63 -23.88
C ALA A 19 -6.27 -17.74 -24.07
N LEU A 20 -7.57 -17.38 -24.11
CA LEU A 20 -8.63 -18.35 -24.35
C LEU A 20 -8.59 -18.89 -25.79
N GLN A 21 -8.34 -18.03 -26.78
CA GLN A 21 -8.23 -18.46 -28.16
C GLN A 21 -7.09 -19.48 -28.34
N HIS A 22 -5.95 -19.20 -27.76
CA HIS A 22 -4.83 -20.14 -27.77
C HIS A 22 -5.17 -21.47 -27.08
N LEU A 23 -5.93 -21.42 -25.98
CA LEU A 23 -6.41 -22.62 -25.28
C LEU A 23 -7.38 -23.43 -26.19
N ILE A 24 -8.33 -22.77 -26.85
CA ILE A 24 -9.29 -23.40 -27.78
C ILE A 24 -8.54 -24.08 -28.94
N GLU A 25 -7.54 -23.39 -29.53
CA GLU A 25 -6.76 -23.94 -30.65
C GLU A 25 -5.85 -25.10 -30.25
N SER A 26 -5.42 -25.16 -28.99
CA SER A 26 -4.56 -26.22 -28.45
C SER A 26 -5.34 -27.41 -27.89
N THR A 27 -6.66 -27.28 -27.74
CA THR A 27 -7.54 -28.31 -27.16
C THR A 27 -8.33 -29.01 -28.27
N PRO A 28 -8.52 -30.34 -28.20
CA PRO A 28 -9.35 -31.06 -29.15
C PRO A 28 -10.78 -30.50 -29.30
N SER A 29 -11.36 -30.61 -30.49
CA SER A 29 -12.67 -30.06 -30.82
C SER A 29 -13.78 -30.64 -29.96
N ASP A 30 -13.67 -31.89 -29.56
CA ASP A 30 -14.63 -32.62 -28.74
C ASP A 30 -14.62 -32.19 -27.25
N GLU A 31 -13.56 -31.52 -26.81
CA GLU A 31 -13.45 -31.02 -25.43
C GLU A 31 -13.87 -29.54 -25.32
N LEU A 32 -13.25 -28.65 -26.09
CA LEU A 32 -13.45 -27.20 -26.00
C LEU A 32 -13.65 -26.52 -27.35
N GLY A 33 -13.10 -27.08 -28.47
CA GLY A 33 -12.96 -26.38 -29.75
C GLY A 33 -14.30 -25.91 -30.36
N ASP A 34 -15.35 -26.71 -30.30
CA ASP A 34 -16.66 -26.40 -30.93
C ASP A 34 -17.67 -25.76 -29.97
N ARG A 35 -17.29 -25.52 -28.72
CA ARG A 35 -18.23 -25.12 -27.67
C ARG A 35 -18.86 -23.74 -27.87
N PHE A 36 -18.15 -22.80 -28.48
CA PHE A 36 -18.55 -21.39 -28.55
C PHE A 36 -19.02 -20.96 -29.94
N GLY A 37 -18.96 -21.83 -30.92
CA GLY A 37 -19.35 -21.55 -32.31
C GLY A 37 -18.19 -21.04 -33.17
N THR A 38 -18.44 -20.06 -34.05
CA THR A 38 -17.43 -19.56 -35.00
C THR A 38 -16.67 -18.36 -34.43
N PHE A 39 -15.36 -18.41 -34.48
CA PHE A 39 -14.50 -17.30 -34.03
C PHE A 39 -14.71 -16.04 -34.87
N ALA A 40 -14.95 -14.91 -34.23
CA ALA A 40 -15.20 -13.61 -34.86
C ALA A 40 -14.03 -12.63 -34.71
N GLY A 41 -13.22 -12.81 -33.70
CA GLY A 41 -12.07 -11.94 -33.42
C GLY A 41 -11.59 -11.98 -31.97
N THR A 42 -10.50 -11.31 -31.70
CA THR A 42 -9.94 -11.19 -30.35
C THR A 42 -10.50 -9.98 -29.60
N ILE A 43 -10.63 -10.12 -28.31
CA ILE A 43 -10.95 -9.02 -27.38
C ILE A 43 -9.68 -8.21 -27.13
N ASP A 44 -9.78 -6.88 -27.16
CA ASP A 44 -8.65 -5.98 -26.91
C ASP A 44 -8.22 -6.05 -25.44
N ASP A 45 -6.93 -5.85 -25.19
CA ASP A 45 -6.31 -5.78 -23.85
C ASP A 45 -7.02 -4.81 -22.92
N ALA A 46 -7.56 -3.70 -23.46
CA ALA A 46 -8.30 -2.69 -22.70
C ALA A 46 -9.60 -3.21 -22.06
N ALA A 47 -10.13 -4.35 -22.53
CA ALA A 47 -11.34 -4.99 -22.00
C ALA A 47 -11.04 -6.22 -21.15
N LEU A 48 -9.76 -6.56 -20.95
CA LEU A 48 -9.32 -7.75 -20.25
C LEU A 48 -8.67 -7.41 -18.89
N PRO A 49 -8.94 -8.18 -17.83
CA PRO A 49 -8.31 -7.98 -16.53
C PRO A 49 -6.80 -8.26 -16.54
N GLY A 50 -6.30 -9.03 -17.50
CA GLY A 50 -4.89 -9.36 -17.63
C GLY A 50 -4.61 -10.30 -18.81
N PRO A 51 -3.33 -10.50 -19.18
CA PRO A 51 -2.94 -11.25 -20.37
C PRO A 51 -3.35 -12.74 -20.34
N ASP A 52 -3.52 -13.30 -19.14
CA ASP A 52 -3.87 -14.71 -18.95
C ASP A 52 -5.39 -14.92 -18.76
N SER A 53 -6.19 -13.86 -18.84
CA SER A 53 -7.63 -13.95 -18.59
C SER A 53 -8.34 -14.75 -19.68
N LEU A 54 -9.15 -15.71 -19.24
CA LEU A 54 -9.97 -16.55 -20.11
C LEU A 54 -11.38 -15.94 -20.22
N VAL A 55 -11.56 -15.03 -21.16
CA VAL A 55 -12.82 -14.31 -21.38
C VAL A 55 -13.35 -14.63 -22.77
N VAL A 56 -14.65 -14.96 -22.86
CA VAL A 56 -15.37 -15.14 -24.09
C VAL A 56 -16.62 -14.25 -24.10
N VAL A 57 -16.91 -13.66 -25.24
CA VAL A 57 -18.17 -12.93 -25.51
C VAL A 57 -18.88 -13.64 -26.66
N THR A 58 -19.96 -14.29 -26.34
CA THR A 58 -20.78 -15.05 -27.34
C THR A 58 -21.98 -14.25 -27.75
N GLY A 59 -22.37 -14.37 -29.02
CA GLY A 59 -23.63 -13.87 -29.53
C GLY A 59 -24.74 -14.89 -29.30
N ALA A 60 -25.86 -14.42 -28.77
CA ALA A 60 -27.07 -15.23 -28.58
C ALA A 60 -28.31 -14.44 -29.06
N THR A 61 -29.37 -15.15 -29.40
CA THR A 61 -30.65 -14.53 -29.71
C THR A 61 -31.38 -14.06 -28.44
N GLU A 62 -32.23 -13.08 -28.55
CA GLU A 62 -33.01 -12.57 -27.40
C GLU A 62 -33.90 -13.69 -26.80
N ALA A 63 -34.38 -14.62 -27.60
CA ALA A 63 -35.17 -15.75 -27.14
C ALA A 63 -34.34 -16.71 -26.26
N GLU A 64 -33.10 -17.02 -26.67
CA GLU A 64 -32.16 -17.84 -25.89
C GLU A 64 -31.78 -17.16 -24.58
N LEU A 65 -31.51 -15.86 -24.61
CA LEU A 65 -31.16 -15.09 -23.40
C LEU A 65 -32.31 -15.07 -22.38
N ARG A 66 -33.54 -14.91 -22.85
CA ARG A 66 -34.75 -14.97 -21.99
C ARG A 66 -34.97 -16.34 -21.35
N GLN A 67 -34.69 -17.42 -22.08
CA GLN A 67 -34.80 -18.80 -21.56
C GLN A 67 -33.78 -19.10 -20.45
N THR A 68 -32.63 -18.46 -20.47
CA THR A 68 -31.57 -18.63 -19.44
C THR A 68 -31.98 -18.08 -18.07
N GLY A 69 -33.02 -17.23 -17.97
CA GLY A 69 -33.54 -16.68 -16.73
C GLY A 69 -32.57 -15.75 -15.97
N ARG A 70 -31.39 -15.50 -16.53
CA ARG A 70 -30.29 -14.72 -15.92
C ARG A 70 -29.80 -13.58 -16.80
N ALA A 71 -30.50 -13.26 -17.87
CA ALA A 71 -30.14 -12.16 -18.75
C ALA A 71 -30.76 -10.85 -18.25
N PHE A 72 -29.97 -9.83 -18.12
CA PHE A 72 -30.42 -8.46 -17.80
C PHE A 72 -29.99 -7.52 -18.91
N LEU A 73 -30.83 -6.51 -19.14
CA LEU A 73 -30.48 -5.44 -20.04
C LEU A 73 -29.38 -4.57 -19.39
N VAL A 74 -28.21 -4.49 -20.03
CA VAL A 74 -27.11 -3.66 -19.61
C VAL A 74 -27.05 -2.45 -20.55
N SER A 75 -27.25 -1.26 -20.00
CA SER A 75 -27.18 -0.01 -20.76
C SER A 75 -25.76 0.52 -20.91
N ASP A 76 -24.88 0.16 -19.97
CA ASP A 76 -23.48 0.59 -19.93
C ASP A 76 -22.60 -0.49 -19.31
N PHE A 77 -21.34 -0.58 -19.79
CA PHE A 77 -20.32 -1.51 -19.27
C PHE A 77 -19.37 -0.83 -18.25
N THR A 78 -19.56 0.46 -18.01
CA THR A 78 -18.76 1.22 -17.01
C THR A 78 -19.23 0.99 -15.59
N THR A 79 -20.47 0.58 -15.39
CA THR A 79 -21.01 0.19 -14.09
C THR A 79 -21.03 -1.33 -13.97
N ASN A 80 -20.13 -1.88 -13.17
CA ASN A 80 -20.15 -3.30 -12.82
C ASN A 80 -21.12 -3.53 -11.65
N PRO A 81 -22.33 -4.08 -11.88
CA PRO A 81 -23.30 -4.33 -10.81
C PRO A 81 -22.84 -5.43 -9.84
N TYR A 82 -21.87 -6.25 -10.24
CA TYR A 82 -21.30 -7.35 -9.45
C TYR A 82 -19.87 -7.10 -9.00
N GLY A 83 -19.20 -6.07 -9.55
CA GLY A 83 -17.85 -5.68 -9.14
C GLY A 83 -17.90 -4.78 -7.91
N GLY A 84 -17.02 -4.99 -6.97
CA GLY A 84 -16.81 -4.05 -5.87
C GLY A 84 -16.70 -2.63 -6.43
N SER A 85 -17.27 -1.65 -5.74
CA SER A 85 -17.26 -0.27 -6.22
C SER A 85 -15.83 0.19 -6.51
N ALA A 86 -15.62 0.96 -7.56
CA ALA A 86 -14.33 1.60 -7.85
C ALA A 86 -13.77 2.34 -6.62
N ALA A 87 -14.66 2.83 -5.75
CA ALA A 87 -14.31 3.43 -4.47
C ALA A 87 -13.65 2.43 -3.51
N ALA A 88 -14.09 1.18 -3.45
CA ALA A 88 -13.48 0.16 -2.60
C ALA A 88 -12.07 -0.19 -3.09
N TYR A 89 -11.87 -0.37 -4.40
CA TYR A 89 -10.54 -0.58 -4.98
C TYR A 89 -9.61 0.61 -4.72
N ASN A 90 -10.07 1.83 -4.92
CA ASN A 90 -9.30 3.04 -4.65
C ASN A 90 -8.92 3.15 -3.16
N THR A 91 -9.81 2.73 -2.26
CA THR A 91 -9.53 2.71 -0.82
C THR A 91 -8.42 1.71 -0.48
N VAL A 92 -8.51 0.48 -0.98
CA VAL A 92 -7.50 -0.56 -0.77
C VAL A 92 -6.15 -0.13 -1.36
N LEU A 93 -6.13 0.40 -2.59
CA LEU A 93 -4.91 0.91 -3.23
C LEU A 93 -4.30 2.10 -2.45
N SER A 94 -5.14 2.99 -1.91
CA SER A 94 -4.69 4.12 -1.10
C SER A 94 -4.06 3.66 0.21
N ILE A 95 -4.69 2.69 0.89
CA ILE A 95 -4.13 2.07 2.10
C ILE A 95 -2.80 1.38 1.76
N GLY A 96 -2.74 0.65 0.65
CA GLY A 96 -1.52 0.01 0.15
C GLY A 96 -0.40 1.01 -0.12
N ALA A 97 -0.71 2.10 -0.80
CA ALA A 97 0.24 3.18 -1.04
C ALA A 97 0.79 3.78 0.26
N ILE A 98 -0.08 4.09 1.22
CA ILE A 98 0.32 4.60 2.54
C ILE A 98 1.19 3.59 3.27
N ALA A 99 0.83 2.30 3.24
CA ALA A 99 1.55 1.23 3.90
C ALA A 99 2.99 1.08 3.36
N VAL A 100 3.21 1.31 2.08
CA VAL A 100 4.54 1.29 1.46
C VAL A 100 5.30 2.61 1.69
N PHE A 101 4.63 3.74 1.54
CA PHE A 101 5.27 5.07 1.69
C PHE A 101 5.71 5.35 3.12
N PHE A 102 4.94 4.94 4.12
CA PHE A 102 5.20 5.29 5.50
C PHE A 102 6.52 4.72 6.05
N PRO A 103 6.86 3.43 5.87
CA PRO A 103 8.19 2.90 6.23
C PRO A 103 9.33 3.62 5.51
N VAL A 104 9.16 3.99 4.25
CA VAL A 104 10.17 4.74 3.48
C VAL A 104 10.42 6.11 4.10
N LEU A 105 9.36 6.85 4.46
CA LEU A 105 9.49 8.14 5.15
C LEU A 105 10.19 8.00 6.51
N LEU A 106 9.92 6.94 7.24
CA LEU A 106 10.62 6.65 8.49
C LEU A 106 12.10 6.34 8.26
N LEU A 107 12.43 5.54 7.26
CA LEU A 107 13.81 5.24 6.89
C LEU A 107 14.56 6.53 6.54
N ILE A 108 13.98 7.38 5.71
CA ILE A 108 14.51 8.70 5.38
C ILE A 108 14.74 9.51 6.67
N SER A 109 13.77 9.52 7.59
CA SER A 109 13.87 10.21 8.87
C SER A 109 15.02 9.68 9.75
N ILE A 110 15.23 8.36 9.77
CA ILE A 110 16.31 7.71 10.53
C ILE A 110 17.67 8.05 9.92
N VAL A 111 17.83 7.86 8.61
CA VAL A 111 19.09 8.12 7.89
C VAL A 111 19.48 9.60 8.00
N THR A 112 18.52 10.51 7.81
CA THR A 112 18.74 11.95 7.97
C THR A 112 19.18 12.30 9.39
N SER A 113 18.65 11.60 10.42
CA SER A 113 19.05 11.84 11.81
C SER A 113 20.46 11.36 12.14
N LEU A 114 20.90 10.26 11.53
CA LEU A 114 22.28 9.76 11.66
C LEU A 114 23.27 10.72 10.99
N GLY A 115 22.97 11.17 9.78
CA GLY A 115 23.76 12.16 9.08
C GLY A 115 23.86 13.51 9.83
N ALA A 116 22.80 13.93 10.51
CA ALA A 116 22.81 15.14 11.33
C ALA A 116 23.73 15.01 12.55
N ALA A 117 23.85 13.82 13.13
CA ALA A 117 24.77 13.59 14.26
C ALA A 117 26.23 13.74 13.82
N GLN A 118 26.63 13.23 12.67
CA GLN A 118 27.98 13.38 12.12
C GLN A 118 28.34 14.83 11.74
N ARG A 119 27.31 15.62 11.33
CA ARG A 119 27.50 17.03 10.91
C ARG A 119 27.45 18.04 12.08
N ARG A 120 27.11 17.59 13.28
CA ARG A 120 26.99 18.50 14.45
C ARG A 120 28.25 19.31 14.71
N GLU A 121 29.41 18.71 14.58
CA GLU A 121 30.70 19.33 14.78
C GLU A 121 30.96 20.45 13.75
N ARG A 122 30.71 20.20 12.46
CA ARG A 122 30.80 21.20 11.39
C ARG A 122 29.80 22.35 11.58
N PHE A 123 28.58 22.07 12.01
CA PHE A 123 27.59 23.11 12.27
C PHE A 123 27.88 23.91 13.52
N ALA A 124 28.52 23.31 14.53
CA ALA A 124 29.02 24.03 15.69
C ALA A 124 30.12 25.03 15.29
N THR A 125 31.07 24.60 14.46
CA THR A 125 32.14 25.47 13.93
C THR A 125 31.60 26.65 13.14
N LEU A 126 30.62 26.41 12.24
CA LEU A 126 29.95 27.46 11.48
C LEU A 126 29.28 28.50 12.40
N ARG A 127 28.69 28.06 13.50
CA ARG A 127 28.09 28.98 14.49
C ARG A 127 29.14 29.79 15.30
N LEU A 128 30.27 29.20 15.59
CA LEU A 128 31.36 29.94 16.24
C LEU A 128 31.89 31.07 15.36
N ILE A 129 31.85 30.92 14.03
CA ILE A 129 32.23 31.96 13.06
C ILE A 129 31.06 32.95 12.80
N GLY A 130 29.93 32.83 13.52
CA GLY A 130 28.83 33.80 13.46
C GLY A 130 27.65 33.41 12.53
N ALA A 131 27.59 32.18 12.01
CA ALA A 131 26.47 31.75 11.20
C ALA A 131 25.15 31.69 11.99
N SER A 132 24.10 32.29 11.49
CA SER A 132 22.77 32.24 12.13
C SER A 132 22.15 30.83 12.06
N PRO A 133 21.25 30.48 13.00
CA PRO A 133 20.55 29.20 12.98
C PRO A 133 19.82 28.92 11.67
N GLN A 134 19.30 29.95 11.02
CA GLN A 134 18.62 29.85 9.75
C GLN A 134 19.56 29.49 8.60
N VAL A 135 20.75 30.07 8.57
CA VAL A 135 21.77 29.76 7.57
C VAL A 135 22.21 28.30 7.70
N VAL A 136 22.52 27.85 8.91
CA VAL A 136 22.89 26.45 9.16
C VAL A 136 21.78 25.47 8.81
N SER A 137 20.51 25.84 9.08
CA SER A 137 19.33 25.03 8.70
C SER A 137 19.18 24.93 7.17
N ARG A 138 19.38 26.04 6.43
CA ARG A 138 19.33 26.03 4.95
C ARG A 138 20.45 25.20 4.34
N ILE A 139 21.67 25.31 4.89
CA ILE A 139 22.80 24.47 4.46
C ILE A 139 22.48 22.99 4.67
N ALA A 140 21.95 22.61 5.84
CA ALA A 140 21.56 21.25 6.13
C ALA A 140 20.46 20.73 5.19
N ALA A 141 19.49 21.59 4.86
CA ALA A 141 18.42 21.26 3.92
C ALA A 141 19.00 21.05 2.50
N ALA A 142 19.86 21.94 2.02
CA ALA A 142 20.49 21.83 0.69
C ALA A 142 21.40 20.59 0.58
N GLU A 143 22.24 20.33 1.60
CA GLU A 143 23.10 19.15 1.65
C GLU A 143 22.32 17.83 1.66
N THR A 144 21.06 17.86 2.09
CA THR A 144 20.18 16.67 2.08
C THR A 144 19.37 16.58 0.78
N ALA A 145 19.00 17.72 0.19
CA ALA A 145 18.23 17.75 -1.04
C ALA A 145 18.96 17.11 -2.23
N VAL A 146 20.27 17.35 -2.38
CA VAL A 146 21.06 16.82 -3.50
C VAL A 146 21.09 15.28 -3.52
N PRO A 147 21.53 14.56 -2.48
CA PRO A 147 21.50 13.10 -2.49
C PRO A 147 20.07 12.54 -2.53
N SER A 148 19.07 13.25 -1.98
CA SER A 148 17.67 12.83 -2.09
C SER A 148 17.16 12.94 -3.51
N LEU A 149 17.56 13.96 -4.26
CA LEU A 149 17.22 14.10 -5.68
C LEU A 149 17.84 12.96 -6.52
N ILE A 150 19.13 12.69 -6.31
CA ILE A 150 19.82 11.58 -7.00
C ILE A 150 19.15 10.25 -6.65
N GLY A 151 18.89 9.98 -5.38
CA GLY A 151 18.26 8.74 -4.94
C GLY A 151 16.83 8.59 -5.47
N ALA A 152 16.04 9.64 -5.46
CA ALA A 152 14.66 9.61 -5.97
C ALA A 152 14.62 9.41 -7.49
N THR A 153 15.49 10.07 -8.26
CA THR A 153 15.58 9.87 -9.71
C THR A 153 16.05 8.46 -10.05
N LEU A 154 17.07 7.95 -9.36
CA LEU A 154 17.51 6.56 -9.51
C LEU A 154 16.39 5.57 -9.16
N GLY A 155 15.60 5.85 -8.12
CA GLY A 155 14.44 5.06 -7.75
C GLY A 155 13.39 5.00 -8.86
N VAL A 156 13.08 6.14 -9.49
CA VAL A 156 12.17 6.19 -10.65
C VAL A 156 12.72 5.38 -11.83
N VAL A 157 14.01 5.54 -12.16
CA VAL A 157 14.65 4.78 -13.24
C VAL A 157 14.59 3.26 -12.94
N LEU A 158 14.90 2.88 -11.71
CA LEU A 158 14.86 1.47 -11.29
C LEU A 158 13.44 0.91 -11.38
N ALA A 159 12.43 1.69 -10.97
CA ALA A 159 11.01 1.30 -11.08
C ALA A 159 10.61 1.06 -12.54
N LEU A 160 11.07 1.90 -13.47
CA LEU A 160 10.81 1.72 -14.89
C LEU A 160 11.50 0.46 -15.46
N VAL A 161 12.74 0.18 -15.03
CA VAL A 161 13.48 -1.02 -15.45
C VAL A 161 12.84 -2.29 -14.88
N LEU A 162 12.37 -2.26 -13.63
CA LEU A 162 11.74 -3.42 -12.97
C LEU A 162 10.27 -3.63 -13.37
N LYS A 163 9.65 -2.67 -14.04
CA LYS A 163 8.25 -2.72 -14.47
C LYS A 163 7.88 -4.04 -15.19
N PRO A 164 8.61 -4.53 -16.21
CA PRO A 164 8.27 -5.77 -16.91
C PRO A 164 8.36 -7.00 -15.99
N ALA A 165 9.30 -6.99 -15.04
CA ALA A 165 9.39 -8.07 -14.04
C ALA A 165 8.24 -8.02 -13.04
N ALA A 166 7.83 -6.83 -12.61
CA ALA A 166 6.69 -6.67 -11.72
C ALA A 166 5.36 -7.10 -12.35
N ALA A 167 5.19 -6.87 -13.66
CA ALA A 167 4.01 -7.30 -14.41
C ALA A 167 3.83 -8.83 -14.46
N GLN A 168 4.92 -9.60 -14.28
CA GLN A 168 4.87 -11.06 -14.26
C GLN A 168 4.41 -11.64 -12.91
N ILE A 169 4.35 -10.84 -11.87
CA ILE A 169 3.88 -11.28 -10.55
C ILE A 169 2.36 -11.41 -10.61
N PRO A 170 1.81 -12.63 -10.43
CA PRO A 170 0.36 -12.81 -10.46
C PRO A 170 -0.27 -12.17 -9.21
N VAL A 171 -1.26 -11.32 -9.43
CA VAL A 171 -2.12 -10.76 -8.39
C VAL A 171 -3.51 -11.37 -8.57
N ASN A 172 -4.05 -12.03 -7.55
CA ASN A 172 -5.32 -12.78 -7.63
C ASN A 172 -5.34 -13.81 -8.78
N GLY A 173 -4.22 -14.49 -9.04
CA GLY A 173 -4.14 -15.53 -10.06
C GLY A 173 -3.98 -15.02 -11.50
N THR A 174 -4.03 -13.71 -11.74
CA THR A 174 -3.82 -13.11 -13.08
C THR A 174 -2.59 -12.20 -13.08
N ARG A 175 -1.83 -12.22 -14.18
CA ARG A 175 -0.75 -11.27 -14.44
C ARG A 175 -1.34 -9.93 -14.88
N MET A 176 -0.63 -8.85 -14.63
CA MET A 176 -1.02 -7.52 -15.07
C MET A 176 -0.34 -7.17 -16.40
N TYR A 177 -1.00 -6.36 -17.22
CA TYR A 177 -0.33 -5.78 -18.39
C TYR A 177 0.75 -4.80 -17.93
N ALA A 178 1.93 -4.89 -18.52
CA ALA A 178 2.99 -3.93 -18.24
C ALA A 178 2.57 -2.48 -18.63
N ALA A 179 1.63 -2.34 -19.55
CA ALA A 179 1.05 -1.05 -19.90
C ALA A 179 0.29 -0.41 -18.72
N ASP A 180 -0.43 -1.18 -17.93
CA ASP A 180 -1.24 -0.68 -16.81
C ASP A 180 -0.40 -0.21 -15.61
N LEU A 181 0.82 -0.71 -15.50
CA LEU A 181 1.79 -0.26 -14.50
C LEU A 181 2.45 1.08 -14.87
N THR A 182 1.90 1.87 -15.80
CA THR A 182 2.46 3.17 -16.15
C THR A 182 2.20 4.21 -15.07
N THR A 183 3.25 4.55 -14.34
CA THR A 183 3.24 5.80 -13.57
C THR A 183 3.40 6.94 -14.58
N GLY A 184 2.38 7.77 -14.72
CA GLY A 184 2.47 8.96 -15.58
C GLY A 184 3.69 9.82 -15.18
N TRP A 185 4.36 10.44 -16.14
CA TRP A 185 5.52 11.29 -15.88
C TRP A 185 5.28 12.37 -14.82
N VAL A 186 4.05 12.88 -14.74
CA VAL A 186 3.63 13.87 -13.73
C VAL A 186 3.71 13.26 -12.33
N ALA A 187 3.19 12.05 -12.15
CA ALA A 187 3.25 11.35 -10.86
C ALA A 187 4.69 11.04 -10.44
N ALA A 188 5.55 10.64 -11.38
CA ALA A 188 6.97 10.43 -11.11
C ALA A 188 7.66 11.72 -10.63
N VAL A 189 7.41 12.85 -11.31
CA VAL A 189 7.93 14.16 -10.90
C VAL A 189 7.40 14.57 -9.53
N VAL A 190 6.12 14.36 -9.26
CA VAL A 190 5.51 14.67 -7.96
C VAL A 190 6.15 13.84 -6.85
N VAL A 191 6.35 12.53 -7.06
CA VAL A 191 7.02 11.66 -6.07
C VAL A 191 8.44 12.14 -5.78
N VAL A 192 9.22 12.45 -6.82
CA VAL A 192 10.58 12.98 -6.64
C VAL A 192 10.54 14.31 -5.87
N ALA A 193 9.65 15.23 -6.24
CA ALA A 193 9.51 16.52 -5.57
C ALA A 193 9.11 16.35 -4.08
N VAL A 194 8.17 15.46 -3.78
CA VAL A 194 7.73 15.17 -2.40
C VAL A 194 8.88 14.57 -1.58
N VAL A 195 9.61 13.60 -2.11
CA VAL A 195 10.74 12.98 -1.41
C VAL A 195 11.84 14.01 -1.12
N VAL A 196 12.20 14.82 -2.11
CA VAL A 196 13.25 15.84 -1.94
C VAL A 196 12.84 16.91 -0.94
N THR A 197 11.62 17.46 -1.09
CA THR A 197 11.12 18.50 -0.19
C THR A 197 10.93 17.99 1.24
N ALA A 198 10.37 16.79 1.43
CA ALA A 198 10.22 16.17 2.74
C ALA A 198 11.58 15.95 3.43
N SER A 199 12.55 15.43 2.69
CA SER A 199 13.92 15.19 3.21
C SER A 199 14.60 16.49 3.61
N ALA A 200 14.52 17.51 2.76
CA ALA A 200 15.11 18.84 3.03
C ALA A 200 14.45 19.52 4.23
N LEU A 201 13.10 19.47 4.32
CA LEU A 201 12.35 20.06 5.44
C LEU A 201 12.68 19.35 6.76
N VAL A 202 12.74 18.01 6.77
CA VAL A 202 13.10 17.24 7.98
C VAL A 202 14.52 17.59 8.42
N ALA A 203 15.47 17.66 7.50
CA ALA A 203 16.85 18.01 7.81
C ALA A 203 16.98 19.44 8.37
N GLY A 204 16.38 20.41 7.68
CA GLY A 204 16.38 21.82 8.10
C GLY A 204 15.71 22.02 9.46
N HIS A 205 14.52 21.45 9.65
CA HIS A 205 13.77 21.58 10.89
C HIS A 205 14.47 20.96 12.11
N ARG A 206 15.07 19.78 11.93
CA ARG A 206 15.86 19.13 13.00
C ARG A 206 17.10 19.93 13.35
N THR A 207 17.78 20.49 12.35
CA THR A 207 18.97 21.32 12.58
C THR A 207 18.62 22.62 13.28
N ALA A 208 17.51 23.26 12.90
CA ALA A 208 17.02 24.47 13.55
C ALA A 208 16.66 24.22 15.03
N ARG A 209 16.00 23.08 15.34
CA ARG A 209 15.60 22.70 16.70
C ARG A 209 16.71 22.11 17.55
N ALA A 210 17.82 21.67 16.96
CA ALA A 210 18.93 21.06 17.70
C ALA A 210 19.63 22.00 18.65
N GLY A 211 19.23 23.31 18.69
CA GLY A 211 19.62 24.25 19.74
C GLY A 211 21.11 24.24 20.07
N ILE A 212 21.99 24.17 19.04
CA ILE A 212 23.45 24.14 19.23
C ILE A 212 23.86 25.50 19.75
N GLY A 213 23.73 25.68 21.06
CA GLY A 213 24.39 26.81 21.74
C GLY A 213 25.91 26.60 21.76
N PRO A 214 26.72 27.65 21.81
CA PRO A 214 28.18 27.54 21.89
C PRO A 214 28.67 26.67 23.08
N LEU A 215 27.83 26.47 24.10
CA LEU A 215 28.10 25.68 25.31
C LEU A 215 27.29 24.34 25.33
N GLY A 216 26.60 23.96 24.21
CA GLY A 216 25.62 22.87 24.20
C GLY A 216 26.17 21.45 24.05
N VAL A 217 27.48 21.26 23.94
CA VAL A 217 28.11 19.95 23.70
C VAL A 217 28.14 19.06 24.96
N THR A 218 28.01 19.64 26.16
CA THR A 218 28.21 18.91 27.43
C THR A 218 26.95 18.55 28.21
N ARG A 219 25.78 19.03 27.82
CA ARG A 219 24.54 18.57 28.47
C ARG A 219 24.06 17.31 27.80
N ALA A 220 24.27 16.18 28.47
CA ALA A 220 23.49 14.96 28.20
C ALA A 220 22.00 15.36 28.21
N VAL A 221 21.40 15.44 26.99
CA VAL A 221 19.98 15.78 26.86
C VAL A 221 19.22 14.61 27.47
N HIS A 222 18.81 14.78 28.73
CA HIS A 222 17.85 13.87 29.33
C HIS A 222 16.63 13.86 28.45
N GLU A 223 16.38 12.73 27.77
CA GLU A 223 15.19 12.59 26.94
C GLU A 223 13.96 12.84 27.81
N LYS A 224 13.16 13.86 27.43
CA LYS A 224 11.89 14.16 28.13
C LYS A 224 11.07 12.89 28.20
N THR A 225 10.61 12.56 29.39
CA THR A 225 9.79 11.37 29.62
C THR A 225 8.58 11.37 28.68
N PRO A 226 8.39 10.33 27.88
CA PRO A 226 7.24 10.27 26.99
C PRO A 226 5.94 10.28 27.80
N THR A 227 5.06 11.21 27.50
CA THR A 227 3.79 11.45 28.18
C THR A 227 2.69 10.57 27.59
N GLY A 228 1.68 10.18 28.39
CA GLY A 228 0.56 9.32 27.94
C GLY A 228 -0.29 9.90 26.81
N TRP A 229 -0.27 11.21 26.56
CA TRP A 229 -0.93 11.86 25.41
C TRP A 229 -0.47 11.30 24.03
N ARG A 230 0.64 10.62 24.01
CA ARG A 230 1.14 9.95 22.78
C ARG A 230 0.32 8.76 22.36
N THR A 231 -0.61 8.29 23.19
CA THR A 231 -1.58 7.23 22.81
C THR A 231 -2.73 7.78 21.96
N LEU A 232 -3.00 9.10 22.00
CA LEU A 232 -4.13 9.72 21.31
C LEU A 232 -4.22 9.41 19.81
N PRO A 233 -3.15 9.55 19.00
CA PRO A 233 -3.28 9.27 17.57
C PRO A 233 -3.63 7.80 17.30
N LEU A 234 -3.11 6.86 18.11
CA LEU A 234 -3.44 5.45 17.99
C LEU A 234 -4.92 5.19 18.33
N LEU A 235 -5.40 5.74 19.44
CA LEU A 235 -6.79 5.59 19.87
C LEU A 235 -7.76 6.27 18.90
N ALA A 236 -7.40 7.45 18.39
CA ALA A 236 -8.18 8.14 17.37
C ALA A 236 -8.25 7.35 16.05
N GLY A 237 -7.13 6.76 15.64
CA GLY A 237 -7.08 5.90 14.47
C GLY A 237 -7.93 4.64 14.62
N LEU A 238 -7.86 4.00 15.78
CA LEU A 238 -8.69 2.83 16.11
C LEU A 238 -10.18 3.19 16.14
N ALA A 239 -10.53 4.31 16.78
CA ALA A 239 -11.89 4.80 16.82
C ALA A 239 -12.43 5.12 15.43
N ALA A 240 -11.63 5.79 14.57
CA ALA A 240 -12.00 6.08 13.20
C ALA A 240 -12.26 4.79 12.40
N MET A 241 -11.40 3.78 12.55
CA MET A 241 -11.55 2.50 11.86
C MET A 241 -12.78 1.72 12.34
N VAL A 242 -13.00 1.66 13.65
CA VAL A 242 -14.20 1.04 14.23
C VAL A 242 -15.47 1.76 13.77
N THR A 243 -15.46 3.09 13.76
CA THR A 243 -16.61 3.89 13.29
C THR A 243 -16.90 3.62 11.81
N ALA A 244 -15.86 3.55 10.95
CA ALA A 244 -16.04 3.22 9.55
C ALA A 244 -16.65 1.83 9.35
N VAL A 245 -16.16 0.82 10.07
CA VAL A 245 -16.69 -0.56 10.02
C VAL A 245 -18.13 -0.62 10.53
N LEU A 246 -18.45 0.09 11.60
CA LEU A 246 -19.82 0.15 12.13
C LEU A 246 -20.78 0.84 11.14
N MET A 247 -20.34 1.91 10.47
CA MET A 247 -21.12 2.57 9.43
C MET A 247 -21.45 1.60 8.29
N ILE A 248 -20.47 0.81 7.83
CA ILE A 248 -20.68 -0.17 6.77
C ILE A 248 -21.66 -1.28 7.21
N ARG A 249 -21.53 -1.76 8.46
CA ARG A 249 -22.27 -2.93 8.96
C ARG A 249 -23.68 -2.62 9.47
N ILE A 250 -23.89 -1.46 10.10
CA ILE A 250 -25.15 -1.15 10.82
C ILE A 250 -26.05 -0.24 9.99
N LEU A 251 -25.47 0.74 9.28
CA LEU A 251 -26.26 1.75 8.59
C LEU A 251 -26.61 1.36 7.15
N GLU A 252 -25.97 0.31 6.59
CA GLU A 252 -26.11 -0.15 5.20
C GLU A 252 -26.05 0.99 4.15
N VAL A 253 -25.77 2.20 4.61
CA VAL A 253 -25.71 3.40 3.80
C VAL A 253 -24.27 3.58 3.36
N ARG A 254 -24.04 3.41 2.09
CA ARG A 254 -22.76 3.68 1.45
C ARG A 254 -22.50 5.18 1.45
N HIS A 255 -21.90 5.67 2.53
CA HIS A 255 -21.59 7.09 2.69
C HIS A 255 -20.22 7.40 2.05
N TRP A 256 -20.14 8.56 1.38
CA TRP A 256 -18.90 9.11 0.83
C TRP A 256 -17.77 9.30 1.88
N LEU A 257 -18.09 9.24 3.17
CA LEU A 257 -17.18 9.37 4.31
C LEU A 257 -16.46 8.07 4.69
N GLU A 258 -16.91 6.89 4.23
CA GLU A 258 -16.34 5.59 4.64
C GLU A 258 -14.89 5.46 4.20
N SER A 259 -14.61 5.71 2.93
CA SER A 259 -13.27 5.59 2.36
C SER A 259 -12.27 6.55 3.00
N PRO A 260 -12.55 7.86 3.12
CA PRO A 260 -11.61 8.77 3.78
C PRO A 260 -11.43 8.46 5.27
N LEU A 261 -12.45 7.94 5.95
CA LEU A 261 -12.35 7.58 7.37
C LEU A 261 -11.46 6.34 7.57
N LEU A 262 -11.56 5.34 6.70
CA LEU A 262 -10.68 4.17 6.71
C LEU A 262 -9.22 4.57 6.43
N ILE A 263 -8.99 5.40 5.41
CA ILE A 263 -7.66 5.89 5.04
C ILE A 263 -7.05 6.71 6.19
N LEU A 264 -7.84 7.63 6.76
CA LEU A 264 -7.40 8.45 7.88
C LEU A 264 -7.13 7.60 9.14
N GLY A 265 -8.01 6.64 9.42
CA GLY A 265 -7.86 5.70 10.54
C GLY A 265 -6.57 4.89 10.42
N PHE A 266 -6.30 4.34 9.24
CA PHE A 266 -5.08 3.60 8.97
C PHE A 266 -3.82 4.48 9.12
N LEU A 267 -3.83 5.68 8.57
CA LEU A 267 -2.73 6.64 8.71
C LEU A 267 -2.49 7.02 10.17
N LEU A 268 -3.55 7.28 10.92
CA LEU A 268 -3.45 7.61 12.35
C LEU A 268 -2.92 6.44 13.19
N ILE A 269 -3.26 5.20 12.84
CA ILE A 269 -2.69 4.00 13.49
C ILE A 269 -1.19 3.92 13.22
N LEU A 270 -0.74 4.08 11.97
CA LEU A 270 0.68 4.07 11.63
C LEU A 270 1.46 5.16 12.37
N VAL A 271 0.95 6.39 12.35
CA VAL A 271 1.55 7.51 13.11
C VAL A 271 1.52 7.21 14.61
N GLY A 272 0.42 6.65 15.09
CA GLY A 272 0.23 6.27 16.48
C GLY A 272 1.25 5.25 16.97
N ILE A 273 1.53 4.20 16.18
CA ILE A 273 2.56 3.19 16.47
C ILE A 273 3.94 3.86 16.66
N VAL A 274 4.29 4.80 15.78
CA VAL A 274 5.58 5.51 15.88
C VAL A 274 5.64 6.41 17.10
N VAL A 275 4.55 7.12 17.39
CA VAL A 275 4.48 8.08 18.49
C VAL A 275 4.44 7.39 19.86
N ILE A 276 3.71 6.26 19.96
CA ILE A 276 3.60 5.49 21.21
C ILE A 276 4.83 4.60 21.48
N GLY A 277 5.55 4.22 20.43
CA GLY A 277 6.64 3.25 20.49
C GLY A 277 7.68 3.53 21.58
N PRO A 278 8.23 4.75 21.72
CA PRO A 278 9.16 5.07 22.80
C PRO A 278 8.55 4.92 24.21
N TRP A 279 7.26 5.23 24.35
CA TRP A 279 6.55 5.04 25.62
C TRP A 279 6.41 3.55 25.95
N LEU A 280 6.02 2.75 24.96
CA LEU A 280 5.89 1.30 25.09
C LEU A 280 7.24 0.64 25.41
N THR A 281 8.31 1.05 24.72
CA THR A 281 9.68 0.57 24.98
C THR A 281 10.09 0.85 26.44
N ARG A 282 9.76 2.03 26.95
CA ARG A 282 10.01 2.38 28.36
C ARG A 282 9.15 1.56 29.32
N LEU A 283 7.89 1.30 28.98
CA LEU A 283 6.99 0.46 29.79
C LEU A 283 7.52 -0.96 29.88
N VAL A 284 7.87 -1.55 28.74
CA VAL A 284 8.41 -2.92 28.66
C VAL A 284 9.73 -3.03 29.42
N SER A 285 10.63 -2.04 29.28
CA SER A 285 11.89 -2.04 30.02
C SER A 285 11.68 -1.89 31.54
N ARG A 286 10.66 -1.16 32.01
CA ARG A 286 10.29 -1.10 33.42
C ARG A 286 9.82 -2.46 33.97
N ILE A 287 8.97 -3.15 33.19
CA ILE A 287 8.51 -4.49 33.54
C ILE A 287 9.67 -5.47 33.53
N GLY A 288 10.54 -5.38 32.52
CA GLY A 288 11.77 -6.16 32.42
C GLY A 288 12.69 -5.95 33.62
N LEU A 289 12.87 -4.71 34.07
CA LEU A 289 13.69 -4.39 35.24
C LEU A 289 13.11 -5.01 36.53
N ARG A 290 11.79 -4.98 36.71
CA ARG A 290 11.12 -5.59 37.88
C ARG A 290 11.22 -7.11 37.90
N ARG A 291 11.37 -7.73 36.72
CA ARG A 291 11.45 -9.20 36.56
C ARG A 291 12.86 -9.71 36.37
N ALA A 292 13.86 -8.81 36.26
CA ALA A 292 15.25 -9.19 36.03
C ALA A 292 15.83 -9.91 37.24
N ARG A 293 16.32 -11.13 36.99
CA ARG A 293 16.96 -12.00 37.99
C ARG A 293 18.49 -12.06 37.82
N SER A 294 19.02 -11.43 36.77
CA SER A 294 20.46 -11.38 36.47
C SER A 294 20.97 -9.96 36.40
N ALA A 295 22.23 -9.74 36.75
CA ALA A 295 22.88 -8.44 36.63
C ALA A 295 22.87 -7.92 35.18
N ALA A 296 23.08 -8.80 34.20
CA ALA A 296 23.02 -8.43 32.79
C ALA A 296 21.63 -7.93 32.38
N GLY A 297 20.54 -8.56 32.86
CA GLY A 297 19.17 -8.13 32.60
C GLY A 297 18.86 -6.76 33.20
N VAL A 298 19.35 -6.47 34.41
CA VAL A 298 19.23 -5.16 35.08
C VAL A 298 19.95 -4.08 34.26
N ILE A 299 21.18 -4.34 33.83
CA ILE A 299 22.00 -3.39 33.06
C ILE A 299 21.32 -3.11 31.69
N ALA A 300 20.89 -4.16 31.00
CA ALA A 300 20.22 -4.01 29.71
C ALA A 300 18.92 -3.19 29.82
N ALA A 301 18.05 -3.53 30.77
CA ALA A 301 16.79 -2.83 30.96
C ALA A 301 16.99 -1.37 31.41
N SER A 302 17.97 -1.07 32.26
CA SER A 302 18.29 0.29 32.67
C SER A 302 18.82 1.14 31.52
N ARG A 303 19.64 0.56 30.63
CA ARG A 303 20.15 1.24 29.43
C ARG A 303 19.03 1.60 28.46
N ILE A 304 18.08 0.67 28.21
CA ILE A 304 16.89 0.92 27.38
C ILE A 304 16.02 2.03 27.98
N GLN A 305 15.87 2.08 29.32
CA GLN A 305 15.11 3.14 29.99
C GLN A 305 15.72 4.53 29.80
N GLN A 306 17.04 4.63 29.71
CA GLN A 306 17.75 5.91 29.53
C GLN A 306 17.57 6.46 28.10
N THR A 307 17.44 5.58 27.08
CA THR A 307 17.38 5.97 25.67
C THR A 307 16.20 5.31 24.94
N PRO A 308 14.95 5.47 25.39
CA PRO A 308 13.80 4.77 24.83
C PRO A 308 13.49 5.15 23.37
N VAL A 309 13.72 6.42 22.99
CA VAL A 309 13.50 6.89 21.62
C VAL A 309 14.53 6.31 20.65
N ALA A 310 15.80 6.27 21.05
CA ALA A 310 16.87 5.69 20.25
C ALA A 310 16.66 4.18 20.07
N THR A 311 16.31 3.47 21.15
CA THR A 311 16.03 2.03 21.13
C THR A 311 14.80 1.70 20.27
N PHE A 312 13.69 2.43 20.40
CA PHE A 312 12.52 2.21 19.56
C PHE A 312 12.83 2.45 18.07
N ARG A 313 13.62 3.48 17.78
CA ARG A 313 13.99 3.83 16.40
C ARG A 313 14.74 2.69 15.69
N SER A 314 15.57 1.93 16.40
CA SER A 314 16.30 0.79 15.82
C SER A 314 15.37 -0.38 15.42
N VAL A 315 14.23 -0.53 16.10
CA VAL A 315 13.27 -1.61 15.83
C VAL A 315 11.99 -1.12 15.12
N SER A 316 11.78 0.19 15.00
CA SER A 316 10.53 0.77 14.47
C SER A 316 10.21 0.30 13.05
N GLY A 317 11.24 0.16 12.20
CA GLY A 317 11.06 -0.36 10.84
C GLY A 317 10.48 -1.77 10.80
N LEU A 318 11.00 -2.66 11.67
CA LEU A 318 10.50 -4.03 11.80
C LEU A 318 9.05 -4.05 12.33
N VAL A 319 8.74 -3.27 13.36
CA VAL A 319 7.39 -3.20 13.94
C VAL A 319 6.37 -2.77 12.89
N ILE A 320 6.69 -1.76 12.08
CA ILE A 320 5.80 -1.28 11.03
C ILE A 320 5.69 -2.29 9.88
N ALA A 321 6.81 -2.91 9.48
CA ALA A 321 6.79 -3.93 8.46
C ALA A 321 5.88 -5.10 8.86
N VAL A 322 6.00 -5.61 10.10
CA VAL A 322 5.14 -6.66 10.64
C VAL A 322 3.67 -6.21 10.68
N PHE A 323 3.40 -4.98 11.12
CA PHE A 323 2.04 -4.43 11.14
C PHE A 323 1.43 -4.38 9.73
N VAL A 324 2.17 -3.83 8.76
CA VAL A 324 1.74 -3.73 7.36
C VAL A 324 1.47 -5.12 6.78
N VAL A 325 2.40 -6.05 6.92
CA VAL A 325 2.22 -7.44 6.45
C VAL A 325 1.00 -8.09 7.10
N SER A 326 0.78 -7.90 8.40
CA SER A 326 -0.36 -8.45 9.12
C SER A 326 -1.70 -7.88 8.61
N VAL A 327 -1.75 -6.58 8.31
CA VAL A 327 -2.95 -5.93 7.74
C VAL A 327 -3.25 -6.47 6.35
N PHE A 328 -2.23 -6.61 5.49
CA PHE A 328 -2.42 -7.15 4.15
C PHE A 328 -2.80 -8.63 4.18
N ALA A 329 -2.14 -9.45 4.99
CA ALA A 329 -2.48 -10.86 5.15
C ALA A 329 -3.89 -11.06 5.70
N GLY A 330 -4.33 -10.23 6.67
CA GLY A 330 -5.70 -10.23 7.15
C GLY A 330 -6.71 -9.75 6.11
N GLY A 331 -6.34 -8.74 5.32
CA GLY A 331 -7.18 -8.22 4.24
C GLY A 331 -7.39 -9.24 3.12
N SER A 332 -6.34 -9.93 2.68
CA SER A 332 -6.45 -10.95 1.62
C SER A 332 -7.30 -12.14 2.05
N SER A 333 -7.19 -12.58 3.30
CA SER A 333 -8.02 -13.70 3.81
C SER A 333 -9.51 -13.37 3.85
N ILE A 334 -9.88 -12.10 4.07
CA ILE A 334 -11.27 -11.64 4.03
C ILE A 334 -11.80 -11.65 2.58
N ILE A 335 -10.98 -11.21 1.63
CA ILE A 335 -11.36 -11.21 0.20
C ILE A 335 -11.58 -12.66 -0.27
N GLU A 336 -10.66 -13.57 0.01
CA GLU A 336 -10.78 -14.99 -0.32
C GLU A 336 -12.02 -15.65 0.31
N SER A 337 -12.34 -15.32 1.56
CA SER A 337 -13.51 -15.85 2.25
C SER A 337 -14.84 -15.30 1.69
N THR A 338 -14.80 -14.13 1.07
CA THR A 338 -15.99 -13.49 0.46
C THR A 338 -16.19 -13.95 -0.99
N GLU A 339 -15.11 -14.27 -1.70
CA GLU A 339 -15.15 -14.79 -3.06
C GLU A 339 -15.35 -16.30 -3.13
N ALA A 340 -15.08 -17.04 -2.04
CA ALA A 340 -15.45 -18.44 -1.96
C ALA A 340 -16.99 -18.53 -2.05
N PRO A 341 -17.58 -19.08 -3.14
CA PRO A 341 -19.01 -19.30 -3.19
C PRO A 341 -19.34 -20.15 -1.97
N ALA A 342 -20.26 -19.71 -1.13
CA ALA A 342 -20.81 -20.57 -0.11
C ALA A 342 -21.19 -21.87 -0.82
N ALA A 343 -20.47 -22.97 -0.49
CA ALA A 343 -20.72 -24.27 -1.09
C ALA A 343 -22.18 -24.60 -0.80
N GLN A 344 -23.05 -24.26 -1.73
CA GLN A 344 -24.44 -24.69 -1.66
C GLN A 344 -24.40 -26.19 -1.83
N PRO A 345 -24.98 -26.97 -0.89
CA PRO A 345 -25.04 -28.42 -1.03
C PRO A 345 -25.72 -28.74 -2.38
N GLY A 346 -24.94 -29.28 -3.32
CA GLY A 346 -25.42 -29.61 -4.68
C GLY A 346 -24.82 -28.78 -5.82
N LEU A 347 -23.99 -27.77 -5.55
CA LEU A 347 -23.24 -27.05 -6.58
C LEU A 347 -21.77 -27.46 -6.54
N LEU A 348 -21.31 -27.84 -7.63
CA LEU A 348 -20.08 -28.38 -8.19
C LEU A 348 -18.79 -27.88 -7.50
N GLN A 349 -17.91 -28.81 -7.15
CA GLN A 349 -16.58 -28.49 -6.65
C GLN A 349 -15.80 -27.68 -7.69
N PRO A 350 -14.96 -26.69 -7.28
CA PRO A 350 -14.24 -25.82 -8.20
C PRO A 350 -13.23 -26.53 -9.13
N THR A 351 -13.02 -27.81 -8.93
CA THR A 351 -12.17 -28.68 -9.76
C THR A 351 -12.94 -29.58 -10.72
N SER A 352 -14.26 -29.51 -10.76
CA SER A 352 -15.07 -30.36 -11.64
C SER A 352 -15.72 -29.54 -12.75
N LEU A 353 -15.37 -29.82 -14.01
CA LEU A 353 -16.08 -29.35 -15.19
C LEU A 353 -17.41 -30.10 -15.27
N HIS A 354 -18.52 -29.39 -15.08
CA HIS A 354 -19.83 -29.95 -15.29
C HIS A 354 -20.41 -29.41 -16.58
N ALA A 355 -20.57 -30.28 -17.57
CA ALA A 355 -21.40 -30.03 -18.71
C ALA A 355 -22.84 -30.39 -18.33
N THR A 356 -23.75 -29.42 -18.32
CA THR A 356 -25.19 -29.70 -18.43
C THR A 356 -25.50 -29.91 -19.89
N VAL A 357 -25.89 -31.13 -20.23
CA VAL A 357 -26.48 -31.50 -21.54
C VAL A 357 -27.88 -30.92 -21.63
#